data_26570070038a87986e1a1fa52e4be8c7
#
_entry.id   26570070038a87986e1a1fa52e4be8c7
#
_cell.length_a   1.000
_cell.length_b   1.000
_cell.length_c   1.000
_cell.angle_alpha   90.00
_cell.angle_beta   90.00
_cell.angle_gamma   90.00
#
_symmetry.space_group_name_H-M   'P 1'
#
loop_
_entity.id
_entity.type
_entity.pdbx_description
1 polymer ?
#
loop_
_entity_poly.entity_id
_entity_poly.type
_entity_poly.pdbx_seq_one_letter_code
_entity_poly.pdbx_strand_id
1 'polypeptide(L)'
;DVGCGEGRVSRELTGCGYQVTAIDPVSELVEAAAQAQSACDYAVAAATELPFENARFDLVMAYNVLMDVEDVPAALQEIRRVMRPTGRLIISVCHPFADRGRFANPETNAPFVLEGTYFGRHRFEGVEEYDGLRMHFFGWSQPLEAYAAALEGAGLAITSLREPLPDLDHGPNHLARWTRIPLFLWLKARPLAF
;
A
#
# COMPACT_ATOMS: atom_id res chain seq x y z
N ASP A 1 -3.19 8.27 -7.30
CA ASP A 1 -2.41 7.78 -6.16
C ASP A 1 -3.28 7.88 -4.91
N VAL A 2 -3.68 6.75 -4.35
CA VAL A 2 -4.55 6.63 -3.17
C VAL A 2 -3.68 6.47 -1.93
N GLY A 3 -3.85 7.34 -0.92
CA GLY A 3 -2.96 7.43 0.23
C GLY A 3 -1.60 7.97 -0.18
N CYS A 4 -1.58 9.12 -0.81
CA CYS A 4 -0.37 9.69 -1.40
C CYS A 4 0.66 10.15 -0.37
N GLY A 5 0.23 10.37 0.89
CA GLY A 5 1.08 10.98 1.90
C GLY A 5 1.63 12.33 1.43
N GLU A 6 2.93 12.56 1.62
CA GLU A 6 3.64 13.76 1.15
C GLU A 6 3.95 13.74 -0.36
N GLY A 7 3.43 12.76 -1.12
CA GLY A 7 3.48 12.71 -2.57
C GLY A 7 4.70 12.03 -3.18
N ARG A 8 5.46 11.23 -2.44
CA ARG A 8 6.66 10.56 -2.96
C ARG A 8 6.34 9.69 -4.19
N VAL A 9 5.34 8.82 -4.11
CA VAL A 9 4.95 7.94 -5.22
C VAL A 9 4.31 8.75 -6.36
N SER A 10 3.53 9.77 -6.02
CA SER A 10 2.96 10.69 -7.01
C SER A 10 4.04 11.38 -7.84
N ARG A 11 5.16 11.84 -7.23
CA ARG A 11 6.29 12.44 -7.94
C ARG A 11 6.94 11.46 -8.91
N GLU A 12 7.15 10.21 -8.49
CA GLU A 12 7.70 9.16 -9.35
C GLU A 12 6.80 8.89 -10.56
N LEU A 13 5.49 8.78 -10.33
CA LEU A 13 4.53 8.58 -11.41
C LEU A 13 4.50 9.78 -12.37
N THR A 14 4.53 11.00 -11.84
CA THR A 14 4.60 12.23 -12.65
C THR A 14 5.89 12.27 -13.47
N GLY A 15 7.03 11.88 -12.87
CA GLY A 15 8.31 11.75 -13.56
C GLY A 15 8.30 10.70 -14.69
N CYS A 16 7.45 9.68 -14.57
CA CYS A 16 7.20 8.71 -15.63
C CYS A 16 6.21 9.19 -16.71
N GLY A 17 5.72 10.42 -16.62
CA GLY A 17 4.82 11.04 -17.61
C GLY A 17 3.32 10.78 -17.38
N TYR A 18 2.92 10.26 -16.22
CA TYR A 18 1.50 10.14 -15.87
C TYR A 18 0.92 11.48 -15.43
N GLN A 19 -0.36 11.69 -15.76
CA GLN A 19 -1.18 12.76 -15.15
C GLN A 19 -1.75 12.22 -13.84
N VAL A 20 -1.15 12.64 -12.74
CA VAL A 20 -1.46 12.09 -11.41
C VAL A 20 -2.47 12.96 -10.71
N THR A 21 -3.50 12.33 -10.12
CA THR A 21 -4.35 12.89 -9.08
C THR A 21 -4.00 12.21 -7.77
N ALA A 22 -3.56 12.97 -6.78
CA ALA A 22 -3.10 12.48 -5.48
C ALA A 22 -4.16 12.71 -4.41
N ILE A 23 -4.46 11.69 -3.60
CA ILE A 23 -5.41 11.80 -2.50
C ILE A 23 -4.86 11.20 -1.21
N ASP A 24 -5.20 11.84 -0.11
CA ASP A 24 -4.93 11.36 1.25
C ASP A 24 -6.03 11.90 2.19
N PRO A 25 -6.45 11.18 3.25
CA PRO A 25 -7.40 11.71 4.21
C PRO A 25 -6.81 12.79 5.14
N VAL A 26 -5.49 12.91 5.20
CA VAL A 26 -4.77 13.87 6.05
C VAL A 26 -4.45 15.13 5.25
N SER A 27 -5.13 16.24 5.56
CA SER A 27 -4.99 17.50 4.84
C SER A 27 -3.55 18.03 4.79
N GLU A 28 -2.82 17.91 5.88
CA GLU A 28 -1.44 18.37 6.01
C GLU A 28 -0.48 17.61 5.06
N LEU A 29 -0.75 16.32 4.84
CA LEU A 29 0.02 15.52 3.88
C LEU A 29 -0.31 15.92 2.44
N VAL A 30 -1.58 16.16 2.13
CA VAL A 30 -1.99 16.66 0.81
C VAL A 30 -1.38 18.05 0.53
N GLU A 31 -1.36 18.93 1.52
CA GLU A 31 -0.70 20.23 1.41
C GLU A 31 0.80 20.10 1.15
N ALA A 32 1.48 19.20 1.87
CA ALA A 32 2.92 18.93 1.65
C ALA A 32 3.17 18.38 0.23
N ALA A 33 2.34 17.44 -0.23
CA ALA A 33 2.40 16.93 -1.60
C ALA A 33 2.20 18.01 -2.65
N ALA A 34 1.27 18.94 -2.42
CA ALA A 34 0.99 20.07 -3.31
C ALA A 34 2.15 21.07 -3.34
N GLN A 35 2.73 21.40 -2.18
CA GLN A 35 3.91 22.27 -2.10
C GLN A 35 5.11 21.67 -2.84
N ALA A 36 5.27 20.35 -2.79
CA ALA A 36 6.30 19.63 -3.51
C ALA A 36 5.98 19.40 -5.00
N GLN A 37 4.84 19.92 -5.51
CA GLN A 37 4.38 19.75 -6.90
C GLN A 37 4.36 18.26 -7.33
N SER A 38 3.87 17.39 -6.46
CA SER A 38 3.96 15.94 -6.60
C SER A 38 2.99 15.36 -7.64
N ALA A 39 1.91 16.08 -7.98
CA ALA A 39 0.86 15.63 -8.88
C ALA A 39 0.22 16.82 -9.63
N CYS A 40 -0.67 16.53 -10.58
CA CYS A 40 -1.43 17.54 -11.32
C CYS A 40 -2.64 18.06 -10.52
N ASP A 41 -3.30 17.14 -9.80
CA ASP A 41 -4.49 17.41 -9.01
C ASP A 41 -4.36 16.79 -7.62
N TYR A 42 -5.04 17.40 -6.64
CA TYR A 42 -5.03 16.95 -5.25
C TYR A 42 -6.43 16.94 -4.66
N ALA A 43 -6.72 15.99 -3.78
CA ALA A 43 -7.96 16.00 -3.00
C ALA A 43 -7.72 15.40 -1.60
N VAL A 44 -8.34 16.02 -0.59
CA VAL A 44 -8.43 15.43 0.75
C VAL A 44 -9.64 14.48 0.74
N ALA A 45 -9.39 13.18 0.79
CA ALA A 45 -10.43 12.16 0.72
C ALA A 45 -9.98 10.83 1.30
N ALA A 46 -10.92 10.09 1.88
CA ALA A 46 -10.68 8.70 2.29
C ALA A 46 -10.77 7.76 1.08
N ALA A 47 -10.03 6.65 1.13
CA ALA A 47 -10.07 5.63 0.08
C ALA A 47 -11.44 4.97 -0.07
N THR A 48 -12.28 5.04 0.96
CA THR A 48 -13.65 4.50 1.00
C THR A 48 -14.71 5.44 0.41
N GLU A 49 -14.34 6.69 0.07
CA GLU A 49 -15.24 7.68 -0.49
C GLU A 49 -14.46 8.61 -1.42
N LEU A 50 -14.26 8.17 -2.66
CA LEU A 50 -13.47 8.90 -3.64
C LEU A 50 -14.31 9.96 -4.35
N PRO A 51 -13.94 11.27 -4.33
CA PRO A 51 -14.72 12.38 -4.90
C PRO A 51 -14.57 12.46 -6.43
N PHE A 52 -14.67 11.33 -7.12
CA PHE A 52 -14.48 11.25 -8.56
C PHE A 52 -15.62 10.50 -9.22
N GLU A 53 -15.85 10.81 -10.49
CA GLU A 53 -16.80 10.10 -11.34
C GLU A 53 -16.34 8.65 -11.61
N ASN A 54 -17.30 7.80 -11.98
CA ASN A 54 -17.04 6.43 -12.38
C ASN A 54 -16.14 6.39 -13.64
N ALA A 55 -15.30 5.37 -13.73
CA ALA A 55 -14.48 5.09 -14.91
C ALA A 55 -13.59 6.27 -15.37
N ARG A 56 -12.98 6.97 -14.42
CA ARG A 56 -12.11 8.14 -14.69
C ARG A 56 -10.66 7.74 -14.94
N PHE A 57 -10.11 6.77 -14.21
CA PHE A 57 -8.68 6.49 -14.16
C PHE A 57 -8.27 5.23 -14.91
N ASP A 58 -7.17 5.31 -15.65
CA ASP A 58 -6.55 4.18 -16.35
C ASP A 58 -5.65 3.35 -15.42
N LEU A 59 -5.08 4.01 -14.42
CA LEU A 59 -4.22 3.41 -13.40
C LEU A 59 -4.63 3.96 -12.04
N VAL A 60 -4.78 3.07 -11.07
CA VAL A 60 -4.86 3.42 -9.64
C VAL A 60 -3.69 2.77 -8.92
N MET A 61 -2.99 3.56 -8.10
CA MET A 61 -1.91 3.12 -7.23
C MET A 61 -2.39 3.21 -5.78
N ALA A 62 -2.22 2.13 -5.02
CA ALA A 62 -2.42 2.07 -3.58
C ALA A 62 -1.13 1.53 -2.95
N TYR A 63 -0.19 2.43 -2.67
CA TYR A 63 1.15 2.06 -2.21
C TYR A 63 1.24 2.19 -0.69
N ASN A 64 1.32 1.05 -0.01
CA ASN A 64 1.43 0.94 1.45
C ASN A 64 0.34 1.73 2.21
N VAL A 65 -0.91 1.67 1.73
CA VAL A 65 -2.05 2.37 2.32
C VAL A 65 -3.17 1.42 2.76
N LEU A 66 -3.40 0.30 2.08
CA LEU A 66 -4.55 -0.57 2.40
C LEU A 66 -4.46 -1.23 3.78
N MET A 67 -3.28 -1.31 4.37
CA MET A 67 -3.10 -1.75 5.75
C MET A 67 -3.54 -0.70 6.78
N ASP A 68 -3.64 0.58 6.38
CA ASP A 68 -4.08 1.68 7.25
C ASP A 68 -5.58 1.95 7.11
N VAL A 69 -6.23 1.33 6.11
CA VAL A 69 -7.67 1.47 5.86
C VAL A 69 -8.47 0.51 6.72
N GLU A 70 -9.48 1.02 7.41
CA GLU A 70 -10.34 0.21 8.27
C GLU A 70 -11.25 -0.72 7.46
N ASP A 71 -11.86 -0.25 6.38
CA ASP A 71 -12.74 -1.03 5.50
C ASP A 71 -12.08 -1.20 4.12
N VAL A 72 -11.20 -2.19 4.01
CA VAL A 72 -10.51 -2.53 2.75
C VAL A 72 -11.49 -2.95 1.65
N PRO A 73 -12.54 -3.76 1.91
CA PRO A 73 -13.57 -4.03 0.92
C PRO A 73 -14.22 -2.78 0.35
N ALA A 74 -14.66 -1.83 1.18
CA ALA A 74 -15.26 -0.58 0.72
C ALA A 74 -14.27 0.27 -0.10
N ALA A 75 -13.01 0.37 0.33
CA ALA A 75 -12.00 1.07 -0.43
C ALA A 75 -11.76 0.45 -1.82
N LEU A 76 -11.70 -0.86 -1.90
CA LEU A 76 -11.52 -1.55 -3.18
C LEU A 76 -12.74 -1.44 -4.11
N GLN A 77 -13.96 -1.37 -3.56
CA GLN A 77 -15.16 -1.06 -4.33
C GLN A 77 -15.12 0.36 -4.93
N GLU A 78 -14.71 1.35 -4.14
CA GLU A 78 -14.54 2.74 -4.62
C GLU A 78 -13.40 2.85 -5.66
N ILE A 79 -12.26 2.22 -5.40
CA ILE A 79 -11.19 2.13 -6.38
C ILE A 79 -11.70 1.49 -7.68
N ARG A 80 -12.45 0.38 -7.59
CA ARG A 80 -13.02 -0.27 -8.78
C ARG A 80 -14.01 0.64 -9.50
N ARG A 81 -14.82 1.41 -8.78
CA ARG A 81 -15.81 2.34 -9.35
C ARG A 81 -15.13 3.42 -10.19
N VAL A 82 -14.06 4.00 -9.68
CA VAL A 82 -13.35 5.10 -10.38
C VAL A 82 -12.41 4.59 -11.49
N MET A 83 -12.09 3.30 -11.51
CA MET A 83 -11.27 2.70 -12.58
C MET A 83 -12.07 2.51 -13.86
N ARG A 84 -11.45 2.81 -14.99
CA ARG A 84 -11.95 2.43 -16.32
C ARG A 84 -12.06 0.91 -16.47
N PRO A 85 -12.93 0.40 -17.32
CA PRO A 85 -13.04 -1.05 -17.58
C PRO A 85 -11.71 -1.70 -17.99
N THR A 86 -10.84 -0.96 -18.67
CA THR A 86 -9.49 -1.39 -19.09
C THR A 86 -8.39 -0.98 -18.10
N GLY A 87 -8.77 -0.35 -16.99
CA GLY A 87 -7.85 0.18 -15.99
C GLY A 87 -7.06 -0.89 -15.25
N ARG A 88 -6.08 -0.44 -14.51
CA ARG A 88 -5.20 -1.29 -13.70
C ARG A 88 -5.14 -0.76 -12.28
N LEU A 89 -5.13 -1.67 -11.33
CA LEU A 89 -4.82 -1.39 -9.93
C LEU A 89 -3.47 -2.00 -9.59
N ILE A 90 -2.61 -1.21 -8.96
CA ILE A 90 -1.34 -1.67 -8.39
C ILE A 90 -1.41 -1.41 -6.89
N ILE A 91 -1.14 -2.45 -6.13
CA ILE A 91 -1.14 -2.42 -4.66
C ILE A 91 0.24 -2.80 -4.17
N SER A 92 0.75 -2.07 -3.18
CA SER A 92 1.83 -2.49 -2.31
C SER A 92 1.31 -2.50 -0.87
N VAL A 93 1.60 -3.56 -0.13
CA VAL A 93 1.37 -3.64 1.32
C VAL A 93 2.56 -4.31 1.98
N CYS A 94 2.75 -4.09 3.29
CA CYS A 94 3.60 -4.98 4.06
C CYS A 94 3.12 -6.41 3.87
N HIS A 95 4.06 -7.34 3.73
CA HIS A 95 3.68 -8.72 3.47
C HIS A 95 2.95 -9.28 4.70
N PRO A 96 1.76 -9.89 4.54
CA PRO A 96 0.98 -10.41 5.67
C PRO A 96 1.74 -11.36 6.59
N PHE A 97 2.74 -12.05 6.05
CA PHE A 97 3.59 -12.93 6.85
C PHE A 97 4.59 -12.13 7.69
N ALA A 98 5.16 -11.05 7.16
CA ALA A 98 6.07 -10.16 7.88
C ALA A 98 5.39 -9.46 9.06
N ASP A 99 4.14 -9.07 8.88
CA ASP A 99 3.35 -8.40 9.92
C ASP A 99 3.01 -9.30 11.13
N ARG A 100 3.23 -10.61 11.00
CA ARG A 100 2.87 -11.60 12.04
C ARG A 100 4.04 -12.13 12.82
N GLY A 101 5.20 -11.52 12.66
CA GLY A 101 6.37 -12.02 13.36
C GLY A 101 7.51 -11.00 13.37
N ARG A 102 8.59 -11.44 13.93
CA ARG A 102 9.81 -10.64 14.00
C ARG A 102 11.04 -11.52 13.97
N PHE A 103 12.16 -10.96 13.59
CA PHE A 103 13.43 -11.62 13.78
C PHE A 103 13.80 -11.64 15.26
N ALA A 104 14.29 -12.78 15.75
CA ALA A 104 14.63 -12.98 17.15
C ALA A 104 15.73 -12.04 17.66
N ASN A 105 16.60 -11.58 16.75
CA ASN A 105 17.67 -10.63 17.02
C ASN A 105 18.06 -9.87 15.73
N PRO A 106 18.96 -8.87 15.78
CA PRO A 106 19.35 -8.07 14.61
C PRO A 106 20.23 -8.80 13.57
N GLU A 107 20.69 -9.99 13.84
CA GLU A 107 21.59 -10.74 12.94
C GLU A 107 20.89 -11.13 11.63
N THR A 108 21.65 -11.17 10.54
CA THR A 108 21.12 -11.49 9.20
C THR A 108 20.52 -12.90 9.14
N ASN A 109 21.07 -13.85 9.89
CA ASN A 109 20.63 -15.25 9.96
C ASN A 109 19.67 -15.55 11.12
N ALA A 110 19.24 -14.53 11.87
CA ALA A 110 18.32 -14.69 12.99
C ALA A 110 17.05 -15.46 12.58
N PRO A 111 16.53 -16.36 13.41
CA PRO A 111 15.24 -16.98 13.17
C PRO A 111 14.14 -15.94 13.07
N PHE A 112 13.21 -16.13 12.13
CA PHE A 112 11.98 -15.38 12.11
C PHE A 112 10.93 -16.14 12.91
N VAL A 113 10.30 -15.47 13.88
CA VAL A 113 9.36 -16.06 14.83
C VAL A 113 7.98 -15.45 14.58
N LEU A 114 7.01 -16.30 14.24
CA LEU A 114 5.61 -15.90 14.19
C LEU A 114 5.08 -15.70 15.61
N GLU A 115 4.41 -14.59 15.85
CA GLU A 115 3.80 -14.26 17.12
C GLU A 115 2.28 -14.40 17.03
N GLY A 116 1.72 -15.29 17.86
CA GLY A 116 0.29 -15.56 17.89
C GLY A 116 -0.20 -16.35 16.67
N THR A 117 -1.21 -15.84 15.97
CA THR A 117 -1.82 -16.50 14.80
C THR A 117 -1.67 -15.68 13.53
N TYR A 118 -1.42 -16.34 12.41
CA TYR A 118 -1.45 -15.73 11.08
C TYR A 118 -2.87 -15.32 10.65
N PHE A 119 -3.87 -16.05 11.11
CA PHE A 119 -5.27 -15.88 10.68
C PHE A 119 -5.98 -14.76 11.44
N GLY A 120 -7.01 -14.22 10.79
CA GLY A 120 -7.81 -13.13 11.34
C GLY A 120 -7.18 -11.76 11.10
N ARG A 121 -7.95 -10.72 11.39
CA ARG A 121 -7.54 -9.33 11.29
C ARG A 121 -7.13 -8.81 12.66
N HIS A 122 -5.97 -8.21 12.77
CA HIS A 122 -5.43 -7.70 14.02
C HIS A 122 -4.96 -6.26 13.85
N ARG A 123 -5.34 -5.43 14.80
CA ARG A 123 -4.81 -4.07 14.87
C ARG A 123 -3.38 -4.12 15.39
N PHE A 124 -2.50 -3.38 14.78
CA PHE A 124 -1.17 -3.13 15.30
C PHE A 124 -0.98 -1.63 15.55
N GLU A 125 -0.14 -1.33 16.51
CA GLU A 125 0.29 0.03 16.82
C GLU A 125 1.77 -0.04 17.18
N GLY A 126 2.56 0.86 16.61
CA GLY A 126 4.00 0.90 16.85
C GLY A 126 4.52 2.32 16.81
N VAL A 127 5.67 2.50 17.43
CA VAL A 127 6.43 3.75 17.40
C VAL A 127 7.81 3.41 16.88
N GLU A 128 8.17 4.03 15.77
CA GLU A 128 9.52 3.95 15.21
C GLU A 128 10.20 5.30 15.38
N GLU A 129 11.47 5.28 15.75
CA GLU A 129 12.30 6.47 15.81
C GLU A 129 13.44 6.31 14.82
N TYR A 130 13.46 7.17 13.81
CA TYR A 130 14.47 7.16 12.79
C TYR A 130 14.95 8.60 12.52
N ASP A 131 16.23 8.80 12.60
CA ASP A 131 16.90 10.10 12.34
C ASP A 131 16.30 11.29 13.13
N GLY A 132 15.93 11.04 14.40
CA GLY A 132 15.31 12.02 15.29
C GLY A 132 13.82 12.27 15.05
N LEU A 133 13.22 11.59 14.08
CA LEU A 133 11.78 11.61 13.82
C LEU A 133 11.12 10.44 14.53
N ARG A 134 10.16 10.75 15.40
CA ARG A 134 9.31 9.76 16.06
C ARG A 134 8.02 9.60 15.29
N MET A 135 7.86 8.43 14.66
CA MET A 135 6.68 8.10 13.86
C MET A 135 5.79 7.12 14.62
N HIS A 136 4.51 7.42 14.69
CA HIS A 136 3.49 6.50 15.17
C HIS A 136 2.84 5.81 13.98
N PHE A 137 2.93 4.48 13.98
CA PHE A 137 2.25 3.64 13.00
C PHE A 137 1.10 2.92 13.68
N PHE A 138 -0.03 2.93 13.04
CA PHE A 138 -1.16 2.08 13.41
C PHE A 138 -1.80 1.56 12.13
N GLY A 139 -2.34 0.36 12.20
CA GLY A 139 -2.94 -0.23 11.01
C GLY A 139 -3.50 -1.61 11.32
N TRP A 140 -3.72 -2.35 10.26
CA TRP A 140 -4.32 -3.67 10.30
C TRP A 140 -3.44 -4.68 9.59
N SER A 141 -3.08 -5.71 10.29
CA SER A 141 -2.48 -6.89 9.72
C SER A 141 -3.58 -7.92 9.45
N GLN A 142 -3.60 -8.48 8.26
CA GLN A 142 -4.60 -9.47 7.85
C GLN A 142 -3.99 -10.48 6.86
N PRO A 143 -4.53 -11.70 6.76
CA PRO A 143 -4.00 -12.72 5.87
C PRO A 143 -4.04 -12.29 4.41
N LEU A 144 -3.18 -12.88 3.57
CA LEU A 144 -3.19 -12.69 2.12
C LEU A 144 -4.58 -12.97 1.51
N GLU A 145 -5.26 -14.01 2.01
CA GLU A 145 -6.63 -14.35 1.61
C GLU A 145 -7.60 -13.18 1.77
N ALA A 146 -7.47 -12.37 2.84
CA ALA A 146 -8.37 -11.23 3.06
C ALA A 146 -8.24 -10.17 1.98
N TYR A 147 -7.03 -9.90 1.49
CA TYR A 147 -6.82 -9.01 0.34
C TYR A 147 -7.37 -9.62 -0.95
N ALA A 148 -7.15 -10.93 -1.17
CA ALA A 148 -7.65 -11.61 -2.34
C ALA A 148 -9.19 -11.62 -2.39
N ALA A 149 -9.85 -11.97 -1.28
CA ALA A 149 -11.31 -11.96 -1.15
C ALA A 149 -11.91 -10.56 -1.33
N ALA A 150 -11.26 -9.52 -0.79
CA ALA A 150 -11.71 -8.14 -0.95
C ALA A 150 -11.59 -7.66 -2.41
N LEU A 151 -10.53 -8.04 -3.13
CA LEU A 151 -10.37 -7.78 -4.56
C LEU A 151 -11.46 -8.51 -5.37
N GLU A 152 -11.67 -9.80 -5.11
CA GLU A 152 -12.70 -10.59 -5.76
C GLU A 152 -14.09 -9.98 -5.54
N GLY A 153 -14.43 -9.63 -4.29
CA GLY A 153 -15.69 -8.97 -3.93
C GLY A 153 -15.90 -7.60 -4.60
N ALA A 154 -14.82 -6.89 -4.97
CA ALA A 154 -14.87 -5.68 -5.76
C ALA A 154 -14.91 -5.92 -7.28
N GLY A 155 -14.97 -7.17 -7.75
CA GLY A 155 -14.92 -7.50 -9.18
C GLY A 155 -13.56 -7.25 -9.82
N LEU A 156 -12.48 -7.44 -9.07
CA LEU A 156 -11.10 -7.29 -9.51
C LEU A 156 -10.38 -8.64 -9.51
N ALA A 157 -9.74 -9.00 -10.63
CA ALA A 157 -8.91 -10.18 -10.73
C ALA A 157 -7.44 -9.85 -10.51
N ILE A 158 -6.76 -10.60 -9.66
CA ILE A 158 -5.31 -10.52 -9.51
C ILE A 158 -4.66 -11.09 -10.78
N THR A 159 -3.87 -10.26 -11.45
CA THR A 159 -3.15 -10.64 -12.69
C THR A 159 -1.65 -10.81 -12.48
N SER A 160 -1.14 -10.34 -11.36
CA SER A 160 0.26 -10.53 -10.94
C SER A 160 0.37 -10.41 -9.44
N LEU A 161 1.19 -11.28 -8.86
CA LEU A 161 1.64 -11.21 -7.47
C LEU A 161 3.17 -11.24 -7.48
N ARG A 162 3.81 -10.39 -6.69
CA ARG A 162 5.26 -10.33 -6.53
C ARG A 162 5.62 -10.11 -5.07
N GLU A 163 6.71 -10.72 -4.67
CA GLU A 163 7.35 -10.57 -3.37
C GLU A 163 8.77 -10.02 -3.64
N PRO A 164 8.92 -8.68 -3.70
CA PRO A 164 10.19 -8.09 -4.09
C PRO A 164 11.26 -8.36 -3.04
N LEU A 165 12.46 -8.69 -3.50
CA LEU A 165 13.65 -8.71 -2.66
C LEU A 165 14.11 -7.28 -2.37
N PRO A 166 14.69 -7.01 -1.20
CA PRO A 166 15.32 -5.73 -0.92
C PRO A 166 16.52 -5.51 -1.87
N ASP A 167 16.70 -4.27 -2.28
CA ASP A 167 17.92 -3.85 -2.98
C ASP A 167 19.05 -3.73 -1.97
N LEU A 168 19.99 -4.67 -2.03
CA LEU A 168 21.15 -4.70 -1.12
C LEU A 168 22.32 -3.86 -1.61
N ASP A 169 22.34 -3.49 -2.89
CA ASP A 169 23.43 -2.71 -3.47
C ASP A 169 23.29 -1.22 -3.10
N HIS A 170 22.04 -0.76 -2.94
CA HIS A 170 21.74 0.64 -2.63
C HIS A 170 20.95 0.82 -1.32
N GLY A 171 20.55 -0.28 -0.68
CA GLY A 171 19.76 -0.27 0.54
C GLY A 171 20.62 -0.39 1.82
N PRO A 172 20.04 -0.04 2.98
CA PRO A 172 20.72 -0.19 4.26
C PRO A 172 20.93 -1.67 4.64
N ASN A 173 22.07 -1.98 5.24
CA ASN A 173 22.50 -3.34 5.58
C ASN A 173 21.47 -4.13 6.43
N HIS A 174 20.65 -3.47 7.23
CA HIS A 174 19.64 -4.15 8.05
C HIS A 174 18.54 -4.80 7.21
N LEU A 175 18.42 -4.48 5.92
CA LEU A 175 17.48 -5.11 5.01
C LEU A 175 17.94 -6.51 4.58
N ALA A 176 19.20 -6.89 4.77
CA ALA A 176 19.71 -8.19 4.32
C ALA A 176 18.94 -9.38 4.92
N ARG A 177 18.45 -9.31 6.15
CA ARG A 177 17.61 -10.35 6.77
C ARG A 177 16.28 -10.59 6.03
N TRP A 178 15.76 -9.57 5.34
CA TRP A 178 14.53 -9.64 4.57
C TRP A 178 14.67 -10.31 3.19
N THR A 179 15.88 -10.79 2.84
CA THR A 179 16.04 -11.70 1.70
C THR A 179 15.52 -13.11 1.97
N ARG A 180 15.23 -13.44 3.23
CA ARG A 180 14.78 -14.76 3.69
C ARG A 180 13.27 -14.84 3.87
N ILE A 181 12.63 -13.70 4.05
CA ILE A 181 11.18 -13.55 4.26
C ILE A 181 10.74 -12.30 3.50
N PRO A 182 9.65 -12.36 2.74
CA PRO A 182 9.19 -11.20 2.00
C PRO A 182 8.72 -10.09 2.94
N LEU A 183 9.27 -8.88 2.74
CA LEU A 183 8.88 -7.69 3.50
C LEU A 183 7.62 -7.03 2.90
N PHE A 184 7.51 -7.03 1.58
CA PHE A 184 6.41 -6.44 0.85
C PHE A 184 5.72 -7.46 -0.06
N LEU A 185 4.43 -7.20 -0.27
CA LEU A 185 3.60 -7.87 -1.27
C LEU A 185 3.14 -6.85 -2.30
N TRP A 186 3.39 -7.13 -3.58
CA TRP A 186 2.89 -6.34 -4.70
C TRP A 186 1.85 -7.12 -5.48
N LEU A 187 0.68 -6.51 -5.65
CA LEU A 187 -0.40 -7.07 -6.44
C LEU A 187 -0.71 -6.16 -7.62
N LYS A 188 -0.98 -6.76 -8.76
CA LYS A 188 -1.62 -6.09 -9.89
C LYS A 188 -2.99 -6.72 -10.10
N ALA A 189 -4.01 -5.90 -10.20
CA ALA A 189 -5.36 -6.35 -10.47
C ALA A 189 -5.99 -5.58 -11.64
N ARG A 190 -7.01 -6.17 -12.24
CA ARG A 190 -7.82 -5.59 -13.32
C ARG A 190 -9.30 -5.88 -13.08
N PRO A 191 -10.20 -5.01 -13.57
CA PRO A 191 -11.62 -5.33 -13.62
C PRO A 191 -11.86 -6.68 -14.30
N LEU A 192 -12.72 -7.51 -13.69
CA LEU A 192 -13.24 -8.68 -14.36
C LEU A 192 -14.06 -8.24 -15.59
N ALA A 193 -13.78 -8.81 -16.74
CA ALA A 193 -14.63 -8.67 -17.92
C ALA A 193 -15.80 -9.67 -17.76
N PHE A 194 -17.01 -9.15 -17.73
CA PHE A 194 -18.24 -9.93 -17.82
C PHE A 194 -18.77 -9.85 -19.24
#